data_c85c4c4ad0786b07b20131d78c934c17
#
_entry.id   c85c4c4ad0786b07b20131d78c934c17
#
_cell.length_a   1.000
_cell.length_b   1.000
_cell.length_c   1.000
_cell.angle_alpha   90.00
_cell.angle_beta   90.00
_cell.angle_gamma   90.00
#
_symmetry.space_group_name_H-M   'P 1'
#
loop_
_entity.id
_entity.type
_entity.pdbx_description
1 polymer ?
#
loop_
_entity_poly.entity_id
_entity_poly.type
_entity_poly.pdbx_seq_one_letter_code
_entity_poly.pdbx_strand_id
1 'polypeptide(L)'
;MHFFKLFSAASLVVSAKAAKVLICSDSTTANYASGDPLQGWGFYLEDYLSLTVSNLARNGRSTRSFINEGLWSALLSSTAKDDIVIIEMGHNDDGDPKTSDRATLAGIGEETVTVTTTTGATEVVHTFGWYLRKMIGDVKAKGATPIISGMVNRNYWTGSTLQSKWPFADAAKSVAKASGVEFIDHTKYSVALFQSFGPDKAKSYFPKDNTHTNWDGAKLNTQSFIQAVKNKCDGTSKLRAYINPTGNAIKTPPKQSC
;
A
#
# COMPACT_ATOMS: atom_id res chain seq x y z
N MET A 1 28.54 57.81 29.10
CA MET A 1 27.22 57.12 28.94
C MET A 1 27.38 56.12 27.88
N HIS A 2 27.46 54.80 28.25
CA HIS A 2 27.53 53.68 27.29
C HIS A 2 26.15 53.06 27.21
N PHE A 3 25.52 53.13 26.03
CA PHE A 3 24.25 52.42 25.75
C PHE A 3 24.53 50.98 25.37
N PHE A 4 24.18 50.03 26.22
CA PHE A 4 24.12 48.62 25.89
C PHE A 4 22.83 48.37 25.09
N LYS A 5 22.96 48.00 23.81
CA LYS A 5 21.85 47.46 23.04
C LYS A 5 21.67 45.98 23.36
N LEU A 6 20.60 45.61 24.06
CA LEU A 6 20.16 44.20 24.18
C LEU A 6 19.60 43.76 22.83
N PHE A 7 20.25 42.79 22.19
CA PHE A 7 19.67 42.04 21.09
C PHE A 7 18.85 40.91 21.69
N SER A 8 17.53 40.99 21.57
CA SER A 8 16.63 39.87 21.89
C SER A 8 16.64 38.92 20.72
N ALA A 9 17.21 37.73 20.90
CA ALA A 9 17.11 36.63 19.91
C ALA A 9 15.75 35.99 20.06
N ALA A 10 14.84 36.24 19.13
CA ALA A 10 13.59 35.51 19.01
C ALA A 10 13.87 34.10 18.48
N SER A 11 13.79 33.09 19.35
CA SER A 11 13.85 31.68 18.95
C SER A 11 12.58 31.34 18.18
N LEU A 12 12.71 31.11 16.87
CA LEU A 12 11.66 30.53 16.08
C LEU A 12 11.46 29.06 16.53
N VAL A 13 10.42 28.79 17.29
CA VAL A 13 9.99 27.43 17.58
C VAL A 13 9.31 26.91 16.31
N VAL A 14 10.06 26.22 15.45
CA VAL A 14 9.46 25.44 14.35
C VAL A 14 8.79 24.24 14.99
N SER A 15 7.46 24.28 15.12
CA SER A 15 6.69 23.12 15.52
C SER A 15 6.87 22.04 14.45
N ALA A 16 7.61 20.98 14.77
CA ALA A 16 7.72 19.83 13.90
C ALA A 16 6.32 19.20 13.78
N LYS A 17 5.80 19.17 12.56
CA LYS A 17 4.53 18.48 12.27
C LYS A 17 4.73 17.00 12.59
N ALA A 18 3.79 16.40 13.34
CA ALA A 18 3.85 14.96 13.61
C ALA A 18 3.79 14.19 12.30
N ALA A 19 4.64 13.17 12.19
CA ALA A 19 4.65 12.26 11.05
C ALA A 19 3.27 11.56 10.91
N LYS A 20 2.90 11.23 9.68
CA LYS A 20 1.67 10.49 9.38
C LYS A 20 1.95 9.36 8.38
N VAL A 21 0.97 8.48 8.22
CA VAL A 21 0.97 7.45 7.18
C VAL A 21 0.09 7.90 6.02
N LEU A 22 0.60 7.78 4.79
CA LEU A 22 -0.20 7.93 3.57
C LEU A 22 -0.25 6.58 2.86
N ILE A 23 -1.39 6.24 2.27
CA ILE A 23 -1.56 4.98 1.54
C ILE A 23 -1.83 5.27 0.07
N CYS A 24 -1.00 4.72 -0.81
CA CYS A 24 -1.19 4.61 -2.26
C CYS A 24 -1.60 3.18 -2.57
N SER A 25 -2.83 2.96 -3.00
CA SER A 25 -3.35 1.63 -3.32
C SER A 25 -4.63 1.72 -4.17
N ASP A 26 -5.28 0.58 -4.35
CA ASP A 26 -6.46 0.39 -5.18
C ASP A 26 -7.76 0.18 -4.35
N SER A 27 -8.76 -0.44 -4.98
CA SER A 27 -10.08 -0.69 -4.41
C SER A 27 -10.08 -1.61 -3.18
N THR A 28 -9.08 -2.50 -3.06
CA THR A 28 -9.00 -3.41 -1.91
C THR A 28 -8.61 -2.69 -0.62
N THR A 29 -8.12 -1.46 -0.75
CA THR A 29 -7.63 -0.61 0.35
C THR A 29 -8.46 0.66 0.53
N ALA A 30 -9.16 1.13 -0.54
CA ALA A 30 -9.89 2.39 -0.55
C ALA A 30 -11.02 2.44 0.48
N ASN A 31 -11.36 3.65 0.91
CA ASN A 31 -12.52 3.89 1.76
C ASN A 31 -13.81 3.89 0.91
N TYR A 32 -14.78 3.10 1.33
CA TYR A 32 -16.13 3.09 0.76
C TYR A 32 -17.09 3.83 1.69
N ALA A 33 -18.19 4.33 1.13
CA ALA A 33 -19.20 5.06 1.88
C ALA A 33 -19.88 4.17 2.93
N SER A 34 -20.38 4.78 4.00
CA SER A 34 -21.23 4.09 4.97
C SER A 34 -22.45 3.49 4.26
N GLY A 35 -22.73 2.20 4.51
CA GLY A 35 -23.81 1.46 3.84
C GLY A 35 -23.42 0.76 2.55
N ASP A 36 -22.22 1.00 1.97
CA ASP A 36 -21.70 0.16 0.90
C ASP A 36 -21.40 -1.24 1.46
N PRO A 37 -21.77 -2.33 0.77
CA PRO A 37 -21.43 -3.68 1.20
C PRO A 37 -19.93 -3.99 1.17
N LEU A 38 -19.13 -3.15 0.51
CA LEU A 38 -17.67 -3.29 0.41
C LEU A 38 -16.96 -2.33 1.35
N GLN A 39 -15.73 -2.71 1.76
CA GLN A 39 -14.78 -1.83 2.42
C GLN A 39 -13.34 -2.27 2.10
N GLY A 40 -12.43 -1.28 2.01
CA GLY A 40 -11.00 -1.53 1.87
C GLY A 40 -10.30 -1.56 3.23
N TRP A 41 -9.22 -2.33 3.31
CA TRP A 41 -8.49 -2.54 4.57
C TRP A 41 -7.86 -1.26 5.13
N GLY A 42 -7.52 -0.30 4.27
CA GLY A 42 -6.92 0.97 4.70
C GLY A 42 -7.82 1.80 5.60
N PHE A 43 -9.15 1.56 5.57
CA PHE A 43 -10.13 2.22 6.42
C PHE A 43 -9.85 2.02 7.92
N TYR A 44 -9.41 0.82 8.30
CA TYR A 44 -9.19 0.46 9.70
C TYR A 44 -7.75 0.66 10.18
N LEU A 45 -6.80 1.08 9.32
CA LEU A 45 -5.38 1.08 9.70
C LEU A 45 -5.08 2.03 10.87
N GLU A 46 -5.77 3.17 10.92
CA GLU A 46 -5.60 4.15 12.01
C GLU A 46 -5.99 3.59 13.38
N ASP A 47 -6.95 2.65 13.44
CA ASP A 47 -7.36 2.00 14.69
C ASP A 47 -6.21 1.22 15.38
N TYR A 48 -5.17 0.87 14.64
CA TYR A 48 -4.06 0.02 15.08
C TYR A 48 -2.71 0.75 15.19
N LEU A 49 -2.67 2.03 14.81
CA LEU A 49 -1.46 2.86 14.85
C LEU A 49 -1.65 4.06 15.78
N SER A 50 -0.53 4.60 16.26
CA SER A 50 -0.47 5.89 16.97
C SER A 50 -0.25 7.09 16.04
N LEU A 51 -0.10 6.85 14.74
CA LEU A 51 0.00 7.86 13.69
C LEU A 51 -1.35 8.05 13.01
N THR A 52 -1.64 9.27 12.57
CA THR A 52 -2.78 9.50 11.67
C THR A 52 -2.54 8.85 10.31
N VAL A 53 -3.63 8.36 9.68
CA VAL A 53 -3.59 7.68 8.40
C VAL A 53 -4.40 8.44 7.34
N SER A 54 -3.72 8.87 6.29
CA SER A 54 -4.35 9.42 5.09
C SER A 54 -4.49 8.31 4.05
N ASN A 55 -5.64 7.65 3.99
CA ASN A 55 -5.91 6.64 2.98
C ASN A 55 -6.29 7.31 1.65
N LEU A 56 -5.35 7.35 0.71
CA LEU A 56 -5.50 7.96 -0.62
C LEU A 56 -5.70 6.90 -1.71
N ALA A 57 -5.95 5.65 -1.33
CA ALA A 57 -6.26 4.57 -2.26
C ALA A 57 -7.49 4.90 -3.12
N ARG A 58 -7.48 4.44 -4.38
CA ARG A 58 -8.52 4.75 -5.35
C ARG A 58 -8.95 3.52 -6.13
N ASN A 59 -10.27 3.26 -6.15
CA ASN A 59 -10.86 2.10 -6.82
C ASN A 59 -10.39 1.98 -8.27
N GLY A 60 -9.96 0.77 -8.67
CA GLY A 60 -9.60 0.43 -10.04
C GLY A 60 -8.24 0.98 -10.50
N ARG A 61 -7.42 1.57 -9.63
CA ARG A 61 -6.13 2.15 -10.04
C ARG A 61 -5.00 1.13 -9.94
N SER A 62 -4.18 1.14 -10.99
CA SER A 62 -2.87 0.51 -11.07
C SER A 62 -1.78 1.52 -10.74
N THR A 63 -0.52 1.10 -10.69
CA THR A 63 0.62 2.02 -10.58
C THR A 63 0.63 3.05 -11.71
N ARG A 64 0.38 2.61 -12.97
CA ARG A 64 0.32 3.46 -14.16
C ARG A 64 -0.81 4.48 -14.06
N SER A 65 -2.05 4.04 -13.88
CA SER A 65 -3.20 4.95 -13.86
C SER A 65 -3.20 5.88 -12.65
N PHE A 66 -2.68 5.45 -11.50
CA PHE A 66 -2.54 6.31 -10.31
C PHE A 66 -1.60 7.50 -10.59
N ILE A 67 -0.53 7.28 -11.37
CA ILE A 67 0.38 8.34 -11.81
C ILE A 67 -0.27 9.22 -12.88
N ASN A 68 -0.82 8.61 -13.92
CA ASN A 68 -1.33 9.32 -15.09
C ASN A 68 -2.54 10.22 -14.76
N GLU A 69 -3.37 9.84 -13.81
CA GLU A 69 -4.53 10.60 -13.38
C GLU A 69 -4.18 11.71 -12.35
N GLY A 70 -2.90 11.93 -12.07
CA GLY A 70 -2.47 12.96 -11.12
C GLY A 70 -2.66 12.61 -9.64
N LEU A 71 -3.17 11.42 -9.32
CA LEU A 71 -3.38 10.97 -7.94
C LEU A 71 -2.06 10.83 -7.18
N TRP A 72 -1.01 10.38 -7.88
CA TRP A 72 0.33 10.29 -7.30
C TRP A 72 0.91 11.67 -6.96
N SER A 73 0.78 12.64 -7.85
CA SER A 73 1.24 14.01 -7.59
C SER A 73 0.49 14.67 -6.44
N ALA A 74 -0.82 14.41 -6.31
CA ALA A 74 -1.64 14.88 -5.19
C ALA A 74 -1.20 14.24 -3.85
N LEU A 75 -0.87 12.94 -3.85
CA LEU A 75 -0.30 12.26 -2.69
C LEU A 75 1.02 12.88 -2.28
N LEU A 76 1.95 13.06 -3.23
CA LEU A 76 3.25 13.67 -2.98
C LEU A 76 3.15 15.12 -2.48
N SER A 77 2.15 15.88 -2.93
CA SER A 77 1.88 17.23 -2.43
C SER A 77 1.46 17.23 -0.96
N SER A 78 0.82 16.15 -0.52
CA SER A 78 0.42 15.95 0.87
C SER A 78 1.51 15.33 1.74
N THR A 79 2.59 14.82 1.13
CA THR A 79 3.69 14.14 1.81
C THR A 79 4.71 15.14 2.32
N ALA A 80 5.06 15.05 3.59
CA ALA A 80 6.12 15.83 4.23
C ALA A 80 7.34 14.94 4.56
N LYS A 81 8.44 15.59 4.94
CA LYS A 81 9.59 14.89 5.51
C LYS A 81 9.16 14.09 6.75
N ASP A 82 9.74 12.90 6.90
CA ASP A 82 9.51 11.93 7.98
C ASP A 82 8.14 11.22 7.93
N ASP A 83 7.24 11.55 6.98
CA ASP A 83 6.03 10.76 6.72
C ASP A 83 6.37 9.34 6.23
N ILE A 84 5.44 8.42 6.38
CA ILE A 84 5.53 7.06 5.86
C ILE A 84 4.53 6.91 4.72
N VAL A 85 4.98 6.44 3.56
CA VAL A 85 4.11 6.17 2.40
C VAL A 85 4.07 4.68 2.13
N ILE A 86 2.92 4.05 2.37
CA ILE A 86 2.65 2.66 2.03
C ILE A 86 2.18 2.60 0.57
N ILE A 87 2.84 1.77 -0.24
CA ILE A 87 2.47 1.52 -1.65
C ILE A 87 2.12 0.05 -1.77
N GLU A 88 0.82 -0.24 -1.98
CA GLU A 88 0.28 -1.58 -2.16
C GLU A 88 -0.53 -1.62 -3.46
N MET A 89 0.09 -2.09 -4.54
CA MET A 89 -0.45 -2.12 -5.89
C MET A 89 -0.29 -3.52 -6.50
N GLY A 90 -1.01 -3.79 -7.60
CA GLY A 90 -0.89 -5.02 -8.37
C GLY A 90 -2.21 -5.59 -8.90
N HIS A 91 -3.34 -5.36 -8.22
CA HIS A 91 -4.63 -5.93 -8.66
C HIS A 91 -5.12 -5.42 -10.01
N ASN A 92 -4.70 -4.23 -10.43
CA ASN A 92 -5.14 -3.60 -11.68
C ASN A 92 -4.00 -3.38 -12.68
N ASP A 93 -2.80 -3.84 -12.38
CA ASP A 93 -1.62 -3.68 -13.23
C ASP A 93 -1.53 -4.76 -14.32
N ASP A 94 -2.30 -5.85 -14.18
CA ASP A 94 -2.38 -6.95 -15.12
C ASP A 94 -3.17 -6.60 -16.40
N GLY A 95 -2.86 -7.30 -17.49
CA GLY A 95 -3.53 -7.18 -18.78
C GLY A 95 -2.62 -6.65 -19.89
N ASP A 96 -3.24 -6.38 -21.05
CA ASP A 96 -2.53 -5.80 -22.22
C ASP A 96 -2.62 -4.26 -22.16
N PRO A 97 -1.48 -3.56 -22.08
CA PRO A 97 -1.46 -2.09 -22.06
C PRO A 97 -1.98 -1.44 -23.36
N LYS A 98 -2.14 -2.21 -24.45
CA LYS A 98 -2.75 -1.72 -25.68
C LYS A 98 -4.27 -1.62 -25.62
N THR A 99 -4.89 -2.37 -24.70
CA THR A 99 -6.34 -2.45 -24.57
C THR A 99 -6.86 -1.94 -23.22
N SER A 100 -5.96 -1.60 -22.32
CA SER A 100 -6.30 -1.13 -20.98
C SER A 100 -5.35 0.00 -20.54
N ASP A 101 -5.90 1.16 -20.20
CA ASP A 101 -5.14 2.30 -19.65
C ASP A 101 -4.64 2.06 -18.21
N ARG A 102 -4.95 0.90 -17.62
CA ARG A 102 -4.46 0.48 -16.30
C ARG A 102 -3.28 -0.48 -16.39
N ALA A 103 -3.30 -1.38 -17.38
CA ALA A 103 -2.28 -2.42 -17.50
C ALA A 103 -0.88 -1.82 -17.70
N THR A 104 0.09 -2.40 -17.00
CA THR A 104 1.51 -2.14 -17.17
C THR A 104 2.14 -3.25 -18.01
N LEU A 105 3.38 -3.10 -18.48
CA LEU A 105 4.14 -4.25 -18.89
C LEU A 105 4.45 -5.11 -17.66
N ALA A 106 4.39 -6.43 -17.85
CA ALA A 106 4.82 -7.37 -16.82
C ALA A 106 6.34 -7.23 -16.57
N GLY A 107 6.78 -7.62 -15.37
CA GLY A 107 8.19 -7.63 -15.04
C GLY A 107 8.66 -6.40 -14.25
N ILE A 108 9.98 -6.38 -14.04
CA ILE A 108 10.63 -5.39 -13.17
C ILE A 108 11.76 -4.63 -13.86
N GLY A 109 11.96 -4.85 -15.16
CA GLY A 109 13.01 -4.20 -15.97
C GLY A 109 12.66 -2.78 -16.42
N GLU A 110 13.34 -2.33 -17.49
CA GLU A 110 13.17 -0.99 -18.07
C GLU A 110 12.43 -1.02 -19.43
N GLU A 111 11.85 -2.18 -19.77
CA GLU A 111 11.15 -2.38 -21.03
C GLU A 111 9.96 -1.44 -21.14
N THR A 112 9.68 -1.02 -22.37
CA THR A 112 8.58 -0.11 -22.69
C THR A 112 7.79 -0.59 -23.91
N VAL A 113 6.56 -0.13 -24.01
CA VAL A 113 5.73 -0.22 -25.22
C VAL A 113 5.02 1.11 -25.44
N THR A 114 4.98 1.55 -26.70
CA THR A 114 4.16 2.71 -27.08
C THR A 114 2.76 2.24 -27.41
N VAL A 115 1.76 2.85 -26.81
CA VAL A 115 0.34 2.53 -26.99
C VAL A 115 -0.45 3.78 -27.37
N THR A 116 -1.65 3.56 -27.96
CA THR A 116 -2.68 4.59 -28.04
C THR A 116 -3.68 4.34 -26.91
N THR A 117 -3.87 5.32 -26.04
CA THR A 117 -4.81 5.26 -24.92
C THR A 117 -6.26 5.24 -25.41
N THR A 118 -7.20 4.93 -24.51
CA THR A 118 -8.65 4.98 -24.81
C THR A 118 -9.13 6.38 -25.22
N THR A 119 -8.37 7.43 -24.86
CA THR A 119 -8.64 8.83 -25.27
C THR A 119 -7.98 9.22 -26.58
N GLY A 120 -7.24 8.29 -27.23
CA GLY A 120 -6.53 8.55 -28.49
C GLY A 120 -5.13 9.18 -28.34
N ALA A 121 -4.66 9.41 -27.10
CA ALA A 121 -3.32 9.95 -26.88
C ALA A 121 -2.25 8.85 -27.04
N THR A 122 -1.05 9.22 -27.44
CA THR A 122 0.11 8.33 -27.46
C THR A 122 0.77 8.32 -26.08
N GLU A 123 1.04 7.12 -25.55
CA GLU A 123 1.70 6.93 -24.25
C GLU A 123 2.80 5.86 -24.34
N VAL A 124 3.91 6.09 -23.65
CA VAL A 124 4.96 5.10 -23.42
C VAL A 124 4.68 4.42 -22.10
N VAL A 125 4.29 3.15 -22.15
CA VAL A 125 3.98 2.33 -20.97
C VAL A 125 5.23 1.55 -20.57
N HIS A 126 5.53 1.57 -19.28
CA HIS A 126 6.67 0.90 -18.65
C HIS A 126 6.24 -0.39 -17.93
N THR A 127 7.23 -1.11 -17.41
CA THR A 127 6.99 -2.26 -16.53
C THR A 127 6.40 -1.83 -15.17
N PHE A 128 5.70 -2.75 -14.51
CA PHE A 128 5.26 -2.57 -13.13
C PHE A 128 6.41 -2.16 -12.19
N GLY A 129 7.58 -2.80 -12.35
CA GLY A 129 8.74 -2.49 -11.53
C GLY A 129 9.31 -1.11 -11.75
N TRP A 130 9.26 -0.59 -12.98
CA TRP A 130 9.67 0.78 -13.28
C TRP A 130 8.78 1.79 -12.55
N TYR A 131 7.45 1.60 -12.60
CA TYR A 131 6.51 2.48 -11.90
C TYR A 131 6.75 2.47 -10.38
N LEU A 132 6.98 1.29 -9.79
CA LEU A 132 7.30 1.19 -8.37
C LEU A 132 8.63 1.90 -8.02
N ARG A 133 9.68 1.73 -8.83
CA ARG A 133 10.97 2.43 -8.61
C ARG A 133 10.80 3.96 -8.67
N LYS A 134 10.01 4.44 -9.62
CA LYS A 134 9.67 5.86 -9.71
C LYS A 134 8.98 6.33 -8.41
N MET A 135 7.94 5.64 -7.97
CA MET A 135 7.22 5.97 -6.74
C MET A 135 8.15 5.96 -5.51
N ILE A 136 9.01 4.97 -5.38
CA ILE A 136 10.01 4.89 -4.31
C ILE A 136 10.95 6.10 -4.34
N GLY A 137 11.47 6.45 -5.51
CA GLY A 137 12.37 7.59 -5.70
C GLY A 137 11.71 8.92 -5.33
N ASP A 138 10.47 9.12 -5.76
CA ASP A 138 9.70 10.33 -5.49
C ASP A 138 9.43 10.51 -3.98
N VAL A 139 9.08 9.43 -3.26
CA VAL A 139 8.88 9.45 -1.80
C VAL A 139 10.19 9.78 -1.07
N LYS A 140 11.30 9.13 -1.46
CA LYS A 140 12.62 9.42 -0.90
C LYS A 140 13.03 10.89 -1.13
N ALA A 141 12.74 11.44 -2.30
CA ALA A 141 13.01 12.85 -2.63
C ALA A 141 12.23 13.84 -1.74
N LYS A 142 11.08 13.43 -1.19
CA LYS A 142 10.33 14.20 -0.17
C LYS A 142 10.93 14.09 1.24
N GLY A 143 11.98 13.28 1.44
CA GLY A 143 12.50 12.96 2.77
C GLY A 143 11.58 12.06 3.58
N ALA A 144 10.61 11.40 2.93
CA ALA A 144 9.68 10.46 3.52
C ALA A 144 10.17 9.01 3.37
N THR A 145 9.58 8.10 4.10
CA THR A 145 9.92 6.67 4.10
C THR A 145 8.95 5.89 3.21
N PRO A 146 9.36 5.33 2.06
CA PRO A 146 8.53 4.42 1.29
C PRO A 146 8.55 3.03 1.91
N ILE A 147 7.37 2.42 2.01
CA ILE A 147 7.16 1.01 2.37
C ILE A 147 6.37 0.36 1.24
N ILE A 148 6.94 -0.67 0.64
CA ILE A 148 6.24 -1.48 -0.36
C ILE A 148 5.52 -2.61 0.36
N SER A 149 4.24 -2.82 0.03
CA SER A 149 3.43 -3.92 0.54
C SER A 149 3.03 -4.86 -0.59
N GLY A 150 3.03 -6.14 -0.31
CA GLY A 150 2.40 -7.13 -1.19
C GLY A 150 0.88 -6.94 -1.14
N MET A 151 0.19 -7.00 -2.29
CA MET A 151 -1.25 -6.87 -2.37
C MET A 151 -1.98 -7.99 -1.60
N VAL A 152 -3.18 -7.73 -1.07
CA VAL A 152 -4.02 -8.75 -0.43
C VAL A 152 -4.41 -9.86 -1.41
N ASN A 153 -4.75 -11.06 -0.88
CA ASN A 153 -5.21 -12.17 -1.71
C ASN A 153 -6.57 -11.89 -2.35
N ARG A 154 -6.83 -12.61 -3.46
CA ARG A 154 -8.20 -12.82 -3.97
C ARG A 154 -8.74 -14.15 -3.45
N ASN A 155 -10.05 -14.30 -3.47
CA ASN A 155 -10.75 -15.50 -2.99
C ASN A 155 -10.81 -16.58 -4.09
N TYR A 156 -9.63 -17.00 -4.60
CA TYR A 156 -9.51 -18.04 -5.60
C TYR A 156 -9.01 -19.34 -4.98
N TRP A 157 -9.83 -20.39 -5.07
CA TRP A 157 -9.61 -21.68 -4.45
C TRP A 157 -9.46 -22.80 -5.48
N THR A 158 -8.56 -23.74 -5.18
CA THR A 158 -8.48 -25.04 -5.84
C THR A 158 -8.70 -26.11 -4.78
N GLY A 159 -9.90 -26.69 -4.74
CA GLY A 159 -10.35 -27.52 -3.63
C GLY A 159 -10.32 -26.73 -2.31
N SER A 160 -9.56 -27.19 -1.34
CA SER A 160 -9.38 -26.52 -0.03
C SER A 160 -8.17 -25.57 0.03
N THR A 161 -7.49 -25.32 -1.09
CA THR A 161 -6.27 -24.51 -1.13
C THR A 161 -6.53 -23.16 -1.75
N LEU A 162 -6.31 -22.09 -0.99
CA LEU A 162 -6.35 -20.71 -1.46
C LEU A 162 -5.12 -20.39 -2.30
N GLN A 163 -5.30 -19.70 -3.42
CA GLN A 163 -4.18 -19.24 -4.25
C GLN A 163 -3.23 -18.37 -3.43
N SER A 164 -1.95 -18.76 -3.39
CA SER A 164 -0.92 -18.08 -2.60
C SER A 164 0.15 -17.38 -3.45
N LYS A 165 0.20 -17.65 -4.76
CA LYS A 165 1.18 -17.06 -5.67
C LYS A 165 0.55 -15.91 -6.45
N TRP A 166 1.15 -14.74 -6.31
CA TRP A 166 0.69 -13.50 -6.93
C TRP A 166 1.88 -12.79 -7.58
N PRO A 167 2.04 -12.86 -8.92
CA PRO A 167 3.22 -12.36 -9.63
C PRO A 167 3.56 -10.89 -9.33
N PHE A 168 2.54 -10.04 -9.18
CA PHE A 168 2.75 -8.63 -8.83
C PHE A 168 3.24 -8.44 -7.38
N ALA A 169 2.84 -9.30 -6.44
CA ALA A 169 3.37 -9.27 -5.08
C ALA A 169 4.85 -9.71 -5.05
N ASP A 170 5.21 -10.74 -5.84
CA ASP A 170 6.60 -11.20 -5.98
C ASP A 170 7.47 -10.13 -6.67
N ALA A 171 6.94 -9.46 -7.69
CA ALA A 171 7.60 -8.34 -8.36
C ALA A 171 7.80 -7.16 -7.39
N ALA A 172 6.79 -6.79 -6.62
CA ALA A 172 6.87 -5.73 -5.61
C ALA A 172 7.95 -6.02 -4.56
N LYS A 173 8.01 -7.27 -4.08
CA LYS A 173 9.06 -7.74 -3.15
C LYS A 173 10.46 -7.62 -3.75
N SER A 174 10.61 -8.02 -5.01
CA SER A 174 11.89 -7.96 -5.72
C SER A 174 12.35 -6.53 -5.94
N VAL A 175 11.44 -5.62 -6.33
CA VAL A 175 11.73 -4.18 -6.49
C VAL A 175 12.10 -3.54 -5.16
N ALA A 176 11.36 -3.81 -4.08
CA ALA A 176 11.65 -3.28 -2.75
C ALA A 176 13.06 -3.67 -2.30
N LYS A 177 13.42 -4.96 -2.46
CA LYS A 177 14.74 -5.49 -2.13
C LYS A 177 15.84 -4.81 -2.95
N ALA A 178 15.66 -4.70 -4.26
CA ALA A 178 16.65 -4.08 -5.15
C ALA A 178 16.81 -2.57 -4.89
N SER A 179 15.74 -1.89 -4.46
CA SER A 179 15.74 -0.46 -4.13
C SER A 179 16.20 -0.14 -2.71
N GLY A 180 16.52 -1.16 -1.90
CA GLY A 180 16.93 -1.01 -0.50
C GLY A 180 15.83 -0.36 0.36
N VAL A 181 14.57 -0.71 0.13
CA VAL A 181 13.41 -0.23 0.90
C VAL A 181 12.68 -1.38 1.58
N GLU A 182 11.91 -1.03 2.58
CA GLU A 182 11.13 -1.98 3.35
C GLU A 182 10.05 -2.64 2.49
N PHE A 183 9.90 -3.97 2.65
CA PHE A 183 8.79 -4.75 2.12
C PHE A 183 7.99 -5.37 3.26
N ILE A 184 6.66 -5.20 3.24
CA ILE A 184 5.70 -5.86 4.14
C ILE A 184 5.00 -6.96 3.36
N ASP A 185 5.16 -8.21 3.78
CA ASP A 185 4.58 -9.38 3.09
C ASP A 185 3.10 -9.56 3.48
N HIS A 186 2.28 -8.54 3.18
CA HIS A 186 0.85 -8.54 3.46
C HIS A 186 0.15 -9.69 2.72
N THR A 187 0.53 -9.97 1.48
CA THR A 187 0.01 -11.10 0.70
C THR A 187 0.09 -12.41 1.48
N LYS A 188 1.25 -12.72 2.04
CA LYS A 188 1.46 -13.95 2.79
C LYS A 188 0.56 -14.06 4.01
N TYR A 189 0.41 -12.95 4.74
CA TYR A 189 -0.39 -12.91 5.95
C TYR A 189 -1.88 -12.91 5.65
N SER A 190 -2.35 -12.24 4.60
CA SER A 190 -3.75 -12.28 4.17
C SER A 190 -4.14 -13.66 3.63
N VAL A 191 -3.27 -14.30 2.83
CA VAL A 191 -3.46 -15.69 2.39
C VAL A 191 -3.55 -16.64 3.58
N ALA A 192 -2.62 -16.57 4.54
CA ALA A 192 -2.64 -17.42 5.73
C ALA A 192 -3.93 -17.25 6.54
N LEU A 193 -4.42 -16.02 6.65
CA LEU A 193 -5.65 -15.71 7.36
C LEU A 193 -6.86 -16.34 6.68
N PHE A 194 -7.09 -16.05 5.40
CA PHE A 194 -8.27 -16.55 4.68
C PHE A 194 -8.19 -18.06 4.45
N GLN A 195 -7.00 -18.61 4.22
CA GLN A 195 -6.78 -20.07 4.16
C GLN A 195 -7.27 -20.77 5.45
N SER A 196 -7.05 -20.16 6.62
CA SER A 196 -7.46 -20.73 7.90
C SER A 196 -8.98 -20.83 8.08
N PHE A 197 -9.74 -20.05 7.34
CA PHE A 197 -11.22 -20.09 7.38
C PHE A 197 -11.80 -21.19 6.49
N GLY A 198 -11.07 -21.64 5.47
CA GLY A 198 -11.59 -22.51 4.43
C GLY A 198 -12.49 -21.75 3.43
N PRO A 199 -12.82 -22.40 2.27
CA PRO A 199 -13.49 -21.74 1.14
C PRO A 199 -14.87 -21.17 1.50
N ASP A 200 -15.69 -21.90 2.22
CA ASP A 200 -17.09 -21.50 2.51
C ASP A 200 -17.13 -20.26 3.41
N LYS A 201 -16.38 -20.27 4.51
CA LYS A 201 -16.33 -19.11 5.41
C LYS A 201 -15.61 -17.94 4.77
N ALA A 202 -14.51 -18.17 4.05
CA ALA A 202 -13.80 -17.09 3.34
C ALA A 202 -14.73 -16.37 2.36
N LYS A 203 -15.56 -17.10 1.60
CA LYS A 203 -16.52 -16.53 0.64
C LYS A 203 -17.48 -15.52 1.29
N SER A 204 -17.86 -15.69 2.56
CA SER A 204 -18.77 -14.75 3.23
C SER A 204 -18.17 -13.33 3.42
N TYR A 205 -16.87 -13.20 3.30
CA TYR A 205 -16.17 -11.91 3.35
C TYR A 205 -16.07 -11.21 1.99
N PHE A 206 -16.45 -11.88 0.89
CA PHE A 206 -16.39 -11.38 -0.50
C PHE A 206 -17.79 -11.33 -1.11
N PRO A 207 -18.61 -10.30 -0.77
CA PRO A 207 -20.04 -10.33 -1.05
C PRO A 207 -20.40 -10.13 -2.52
N LYS A 208 -19.54 -9.52 -3.34
CA LYS A 208 -19.83 -9.18 -4.74
C LYS A 208 -19.00 -9.97 -5.76
N ASP A 209 -17.75 -10.25 -5.42
CA ASP A 209 -16.78 -10.88 -6.31
C ASP A 209 -15.69 -11.61 -5.51
N ASN A 210 -14.60 -12.03 -6.17
CA ASN A 210 -13.49 -12.71 -5.51
C ASN A 210 -12.36 -11.77 -5.08
N THR A 211 -12.53 -10.45 -5.13
CA THR A 211 -11.46 -9.47 -4.88
C THR A 211 -11.78 -8.53 -3.73
N HIS A 212 -13.02 -8.03 -3.67
CA HIS A 212 -13.40 -6.97 -2.75
C HIS A 212 -14.07 -7.52 -1.50
N THR A 213 -13.55 -7.13 -0.36
CA THR A 213 -14.07 -7.59 0.93
C THR A 213 -15.21 -6.70 1.44
N ASN A 214 -16.07 -7.29 2.27
CA ASN A 214 -16.99 -6.53 3.12
C ASN A 214 -16.24 -5.88 4.30
N TRP A 215 -16.95 -5.19 5.16
CA TRP A 215 -16.41 -4.48 6.33
C TRP A 215 -15.60 -5.39 7.27
N ASP A 216 -16.11 -6.59 7.57
CA ASP A 216 -15.41 -7.55 8.42
C ASP A 216 -14.14 -8.09 7.74
N GLY A 217 -14.22 -8.42 6.44
CA GLY A 217 -13.07 -8.87 5.66
C GLY A 217 -12.00 -7.78 5.54
N ALA A 218 -12.38 -6.51 5.39
CA ALA A 218 -11.47 -5.38 5.40
C ALA A 218 -10.73 -5.25 6.74
N LYS A 219 -11.45 -5.35 7.86
CA LYS A 219 -10.87 -5.34 9.20
C LYS A 219 -9.88 -6.49 9.40
N LEU A 220 -10.24 -7.68 8.93
CA LEU A 220 -9.36 -8.86 8.97
C LEU A 220 -8.08 -8.65 8.12
N ASN A 221 -8.20 -8.06 6.93
CA ASN A 221 -7.03 -7.70 6.12
C ASN A 221 -6.14 -6.67 6.83
N THR A 222 -6.71 -5.66 7.50
CA THR A 222 -5.90 -4.74 8.30
C THR A 222 -5.16 -5.47 9.43
N GLN A 223 -5.80 -6.42 10.10
CA GLN A 223 -5.15 -7.23 11.13
C GLN A 223 -4.02 -8.09 10.56
N SER A 224 -4.19 -8.64 9.35
CA SER A 224 -3.13 -9.38 8.67
C SER A 224 -1.94 -8.49 8.30
N PHE A 225 -2.20 -7.24 7.88
CA PHE A 225 -1.15 -6.24 7.65
C PHE A 225 -0.36 -5.94 8.94
N ILE A 226 -1.06 -5.68 10.05
CA ILE A 226 -0.42 -5.45 11.35
C ILE A 226 0.43 -6.65 11.78
N GLN A 227 -0.03 -7.89 11.54
CA GLN A 227 0.78 -9.08 11.81
C GLN A 227 2.00 -9.18 10.89
N ALA A 228 1.87 -8.81 9.62
CA ALA A 228 3.02 -8.75 8.71
C ALA A 228 4.06 -7.72 9.18
N VAL A 229 3.63 -6.55 9.65
CA VAL A 229 4.50 -5.52 10.25
C VAL A 229 5.20 -6.04 11.50
N LYS A 230 4.47 -6.69 12.42
CA LYS A 230 5.01 -7.20 13.69
C LYS A 230 6.05 -8.29 13.49
N ASN A 231 5.88 -9.12 12.47
CA ASN A 231 6.64 -10.33 12.25
C ASN A 231 7.46 -10.30 10.95
N LYS A 232 7.85 -9.10 10.53
CA LYS A 232 8.70 -8.92 9.34
C LYS A 232 9.98 -9.78 9.45
N CYS A 233 10.30 -10.52 8.38
CA CYS A 233 11.35 -11.53 8.38
C CYS A 233 12.77 -10.97 8.34
N ASP A 234 12.95 -9.86 7.64
CA ASP A 234 14.25 -9.25 7.33
C ASP A 234 14.47 -7.95 8.14
N GLY A 235 14.37 -8.05 9.44
CA GLY A 235 14.57 -6.94 10.36
C GLY A 235 13.28 -6.37 10.92
N THR A 236 13.35 -5.16 11.46
CA THR A 236 12.21 -4.51 12.11
C THR A 236 11.58 -3.49 11.18
N SER A 237 10.26 -3.55 11.01
CA SER A 237 9.50 -2.55 10.26
C SER A 237 9.57 -1.18 10.93
N LYS A 238 9.67 -0.13 10.11
CA LYS A 238 9.56 1.27 10.57
C LYS A 238 8.19 1.56 11.22
N LEU A 239 7.12 0.91 10.73
CA LEU A 239 5.79 1.03 11.31
C LEU A 239 5.66 0.37 12.69
N ARG A 240 6.52 -0.58 13.04
CA ARG A 240 6.41 -1.34 14.28
C ARG A 240 6.43 -0.45 15.52
N ALA A 241 7.21 0.61 15.50
CA ALA A 241 7.31 1.56 16.62
C ALA A 241 6.00 2.35 16.86
N TYR A 242 5.13 2.39 15.86
CA TYR A 242 3.88 3.13 15.90
C TYR A 242 2.65 2.24 16.09
N ILE A 243 2.82 0.94 16.28
CA ILE A 243 1.69 0.05 16.59
C ILE A 243 1.20 0.36 18.02
N ASN A 244 -0.07 0.74 18.12
CA ASN A 244 -0.70 1.07 19.39
C ASN A 244 -1.07 -0.19 20.21
N PRO A 245 -1.60 -0.09 21.45
CA PRO A 245 -2.00 -1.24 22.26
C PRO A 245 -3.00 -2.17 21.54
N THR A 246 -3.98 -1.63 20.81
CA THR A 246 -4.95 -2.41 20.03
C THR A 246 -4.26 -3.24 18.95
N GLY A 247 -3.34 -2.64 18.19
CA GLY A 247 -2.54 -3.35 17.19
C GLY A 247 -1.62 -4.40 17.81
N ASN A 248 -1.02 -4.11 18.96
CA ASN A 248 -0.18 -5.07 19.68
C ASN A 248 -0.96 -6.30 20.17
N ALA A 249 -2.24 -6.14 20.49
CA ALA A 249 -3.11 -7.22 20.93
C ALA A 249 -3.49 -8.21 19.82
N ILE A 250 -3.32 -7.83 18.52
CA ILE A 250 -3.62 -8.71 17.37
C ILE A 250 -2.75 -9.96 17.41
N LYS A 251 -3.38 -11.14 17.30
CA LYS A 251 -2.72 -12.46 17.28
C LYS A 251 -2.98 -13.25 16.00
N THR A 252 -3.99 -12.86 15.21
CA THR A 252 -4.43 -13.57 14.00
C THR A 252 -4.13 -12.74 12.75
N PRO A 253 -3.58 -13.36 11.70
CA PRO A 253 -3.05 -14.73 11.66
C PRO A 253 -1.78 -14.86 12.53
N PRO A 254 -1.37 -16.10 12.89
CA PRO A 254 -0.12 -16.32 13.62
C PRO A 254 1.08 -15.94 12.76
N LYS A 255 2.26 -15.83 13.40
CA LYS A 255 3.52 -15.57 12.69
C LYS A 255 3.72 -16.61 11.60
N GLN A 256 4.02 -16.15 10.40
CA GLN A 256 4.37 -16.99 9.26
C GLN A 256 5.87 -17.27 9.23
N SER A 257 6.25 -18.44 8.70
CA SER A 257 7.67 -18.78 8.47
C SER A 257 8.36 -17.77 7.55
N CYS A 258 9.60 -17.51 7.69
CA CYS A 258 10.40 -16.73 6.76
C CYS A 258 10.89 -17.61 5.62
#